data_f8eead2a9c8fb17283f8e20c8e4a205d
#
_entry.id   f8eead2a9c8fb17283f8e20c8e4a205d
#
_cell.length_a   1.000
_cell.length_b   1.000
_cell.length_c   1.000
_cell.angle_alpha   90.00
_cell.angle_beta   90.00
_cell.angle_gamma   90.00
#
_symmetry.space_group_name_H-M   'P 1'
#
loop_
_entity.id
_entity.type
_entity.pdbx_description
1 polymer ?
#
loop_
_entity_poly.entity_id
_entity_poly.type
_entity_poly.pdbx_seq_one_letter_code
_entity_poly.pdbx_strand_id
1 'polypeptide(L)'
;VYVKLENMQRTKAFKLRGVMNALLQLTDEELDHGVVTSSSGNHGHAVAYASKMLGIKATVAVPDTAPPFKLQKIEEHGAEIVPTTVEERFKLQESLVEEFGYTLIPPFNDYRIMAGQGTIGLEILEQLPDVDHIFVPASGGGLIGGISTAVKESTDKVKIHGVEPANLPKFSESLKNGELTQVENKGTIADGLVSIIPGEKNFQIVQNYVDTFHTVSEEAIKMGQKLMLMEAKILTEI
;
A
#
# COMPACT_ATOMS: atom_id res chain seq x y z
N VAL A 1 -22.15 -9.58 -2.06
CA VAL A 1 -20.79 -9.02 -2.04
C VAL A 1 -20.83 -7.66 -1.37
N TYR A 2 -19.92 -7.40 -0.44
CA TYR A 2 -19.72 -6.13 0.24
C TYR A 2 -18.39 -5.52 -0.17
N VAL A 3 -18.26 -4.22 -0.11
CA VAL A 3 -17.04 -3.51 -0.48
C VAL A 3 -16.65 -2.57 0.66
N LYS A 4 -15.41 -2.70 1.16
CA LYS A 4 -14.83 -1.76 2.11
C LYS A 4 -14.31 -0.54 1.36
N LEU A 5 -14.95 0.61 1.55
CA LEU A 5 -14.79 1.82 0.71
C LEU A 5 -13.58 2.67 1.12
N GLU A 6 -12.36 2.16 0.92
CA GLU A 6 -11.13 2.93 1.21
C GLU A 6 -10.88 4.11 0.23
N ASN A 7 -11.57 4.15 -0.91
CA ASN A 7 -11.63 5.32 -1.78
C ASN A 7 -12.33 6.54 -1.13
N MET A 8 -13.06 6.33 -0.04
CA MET A 8 -13.70 7.40 0.74
C MET A 8 -12.80 7.99 1.83
N GLN A 9 -11.59 7.47 2.03
CA GLN A 9 -10.59 8.04 2.92
C GLN A 9 -10.23 9.50 2.51
N ARG A 10 -9.64 10.25 3.43
CA ARG A 10 -9.21 11.65 3.20
C ARG A 10 -8.29 11.77 1.98
N THR A 11 -7.35 10.82 1.84
CA THR A 11 -6.43 10.75 0.69
C THR A 11 -6.93 9.85 -0.44
N LYS A 12 -8.20 9.43 -0.40
CA LYS A 12 -8.86 8.58 -1.40
C LYS A 12 -8.25 7.18 -1.56
N ALA A 13 -7.45 6.74 -0.58
CA ALA A 13 -6.83 5.41 -0.55
C ALA A 13 -6.54 4.98 0.89
N PHE A 14 -6.44 3.68 1.10
CA PHE A 14 -6.16 3.05 2.40
C PHE A 14 -4.80 3.43 3.02
N LYS A 15 -3.87 3.91 2.21
CA LYS A 15 -2.48 4.22 2.61
C LYS A 15 -2.38 5.13 3.82
N LEU A 16 -3.33 6.03 3.99
CA LEU A 16 -3.35 6.96 5.12
C LEU A 16 -3.33 6.25 6.49
N ARG A 17 -3.99 5.11 6.61
CA ARG A 17 -4.05 4.35 7.88
C ARG A 17 -2.66 3.93 8.36
N GLY A 18 -1.90 3.24 7.50
CA GLY A 18 -0.55 2.79 7.83
C GLY A 18 0.42 3.94 8.02
N VAL A 19 0.35 4.96 7.17
CA VAL A 19 1.20 6.14 7.30
C VAL A 19 0.93 6.85 8.62
N MET A 20 -0.33 7.14 8.94
CA MET A 20 -0.68 7.79 10.21
C MET A 20 -0.20 6.97 11.42
N ASN A 21 -0.43 5.65 11.40
CA ASN A 21 0.04 4.76 12.45
C ASN A 21 1.58 4.75 12.59
N ALA A 22 2.32 4.82 11.50
CA ALA A 22 3.78 4.89 11.53
C ALA A 22 4.27 6.22 12.08
N LEU A 23 3.70 7.34 11.62
CA LEU A 23 4.10 8.68 12.06
C LEU A 23 3.81 8.93 13.56
N LEU A 24 2.70 8.41 14.08
CA LEU A 24 2.34 8.52 15.50
C LEU A 24 3.24 7.71 16.44
N GLN A 25 4.10 6.83 15.91
CA GLN A 25 5.04 6.03 16.67
C GLN A 25 6.49 6.54 16.57
N LEU A 26 6.71 7.67 15.89
CA LEU A 26 8.03 8.30 15.80
C LEU A 26 8.41 8.89 17.14
N THR A 27 9.70 8.83 17.47
CA THR A 27 10.29 9.51 18.61
C THR A 27 10.38 11.02 18.35
N ASP A 28 10.56 11.81 19.41
CA ASP A 28 10.73 13.27 19.26
C ASP A 28 11.92 13.60 18.36
N GLU A 29 13.02 12.86 18.43
CA GLU A 29 14.19 13.01 17.57
C GLU A 29 13.86 12.73 16.09
N GLU A 30 13.13 11.65 15.79
CA GLU A 30 12.67 11.33 14.44
C GLU A 30 11.71 12.39 13.89
N LEU A 31 10.85 12.94 14.73
CA LEU A 31 9.94 14.03 14.39
C LEU A 31 10.68 15.33 14.03
N ASP A 32 11.71 15.68 14.79
CA ASP A 32 12.53 16.88 14.56
C ASP A 32 13.31 16.83 13.25
N HIS A 33 13.83 15.66 12.88
CA HIS A 33 14.50 15.46 11.59
C HIS A 33 13.49 15.45 10.43
N GLY A 34 12.31 14.84 10.63
CA GLY A 34 11.31 14.68 9.59
C GLY A 34 11.37 13.33 8.89
N VAL A 35 10.57 13.17 7.84
CA VAL A 35 10.38 11.88 7.18
C VAL A 35 10.64 11.95 5.68
N VAL A 36 11.04 10.80 5.11
CA VAL A 36 11.23 10.65 3.67
C VAL A 36 10.51 9.42 3.14
N THR A 37 10.02 9.51 1.91
CA THR A 37 9.52 8.36 1.15
C THR A 37 9.80 8.52 -0.34
N SER A 38 9.68 7.42 -1.09
CA SER A 38 9.76 7.45 -2.55
C SER A 38 8.46 6.92 -3.15
N SER A 39 7.56 7.82 -3.55
CA SER A 39 6.31 7.47 -4.20
C SER A 39 5.61 8.69 -4.80
N SER A 40 5.28 8.66 -6.08
CA SER A 40 4.40 9.66 -6.72
C SER A 40 2.91 9.38 -6.56
N GLY A 41 2.52 8.21 -6.02
CA GLY A 41 1.12 7.75 -5.92
C GLY A 41 0.52 7.94 -4.53
N ASN A 42 -0.43 7.07 -4.20
CA ASN A 42 -1.21 7.11 -2.96
C ASN A 42 -0.37 7.13 -1.68
N HIS A 43 0.81 6.50 -1.70
CA HIS A 43 1.66 6.51 -0.52
C HIS A 43 2.33 7.87 -0.29
N GLY A 44 2.92 8.46 -1.33
CA GLY A 44 3.50 9.82 -1.24
C GLY A 44 2.46 10.86 -0.83
N HIS A 45 1.25 10.80 -1.42
CA HIS A 45 0.13 11.64 -1.02
C HIS A 45 -0.26 11.44 0.46
N ALA A 46 -0.33 10.19 0.93
CA ALA A 46 -0.66 9.89 2.33
C ALA A 46 0.42 10.41 3.30
N VAL A 47 1.71 10.27 2.95
CA VAL A 47 2.82 10.80 3.75
C VAL A 47 2.74 12.32 3.83
N ALA A 48 2.58 13.01 2.70
CA ALA A 48 2.45 14.47 2.67
C ALA A 48 1.24 14.95 3.51
N TYR A 49 0.08 14.33 3.33
CA TYR A 49 -1.13 14.67 4.07
C TYR A 49 -0.98 14.47 5.58
N ALA A 50 -0.52 13.28 6.00
CA ALA A 50 -0.39 12.93 7.42
C ALA A 50 0.69 13.79 8.11
N SER A 51 1.81 14.03 7.44
CA SER A 51 2.88 14.89 7.95
C SER A 51 2.40 16.33 8.15
N LYS A 52 1.63 16.88 7.20
CA LYS A 52 0.99 18.21 7.36
C LYS A 52 0.09 18.25 8.59
N MET A 53 -0.74 17.23 8.80
CA MET A 53 -1.64 17.17 9.94
C MET A 53 -0.91 17.12 11.29
N LEU A 54 0.25 16.49 11.33
CA LEU A 54 1.05 16.30 12.55
C LEU A 54 2.15 17.36 12.71
N GLY A 55 2.31 18.27 11.74
CA GLY A 55 3.35 19.30 11.76
C GLY A 55 4.77 18.75 11.51
N ILE A 56 4.90 17.60 10.84
CA ILE A 56 6.15 16.93 10.55
C ILE A 56 6.67 17.36 9.18
N LYS A 57 7.98 17.62 9.05
CA LYS A 57 8.61 17.84 7.76
C LYS A 57 8.59 16.55 6.94
N ALA A 58 8.13 16.61 5.67
CA ALA A 58 8.10 15.47 4.78
C ALA A 58 8.80 15.78 3.46
N THR A 59 9.64 14.85 3.03
CA THR A 59 10.32 14.88 1.72
C THR A 59 9.91 13.66 0.91
N VAL A 60 9.55 13.88 -0.35
CA VAL A 60 9.09 12.82 -1.26
C VAL A 60 9.98 12.77 -2.49
N ALA A 61 10.76 11.71 -2.64
CA ALA A 61 11.52 11.44 -3.85
C ALA A 61 10.58 10.94 -4.94
N VAL A 62 10.47 11.68 -6.05
CA VAL A 62 9.48 11.41 -7.10
C VAL A 62 10.17 11.31 -8.46
N PRO A 63 9.88 10.26 -9.26
CA PRO A 63 10.36 10.18 -10.63
C PRO A 63 9.93 11.41 -11.44
N ASP A 64 10.86 11.96 -12.23
CA ASP A 64 10.64 13.10 -13.12
C ASP A 64 9.58 12.85 -14.20
N THR A 65 9.31 11.57 -14.47
CA THR A 65 8.24 11.10 -15.36
C THR A 65 6.85 11.09 -14.71
N ALA A 66 6.74 11.45 -13.43
CA ALA A 66 5.46 11.41 -12.72
C ALA A 66 4.49 12.47 -13.28
N PRO A 67 3.22 12.12 -13.49
CA PRO A 67 2.22 13.05 -13.98
C PRO A 67 2.05 14.26 -13.06
N PRO A 68 1.95 15.50 -13.58
CA PRO A 68 1.84 16.73 -12.79
C PRO A 68 0.71 16.71 -11.75
N PHE A 69 -0.44 16.10 -12.05
CA PHE A 69 -1.56 16.03 -11.11
C PHE A 69 -1.25 15.19 -9.86
N LYS A 70 -0.31 14.22 -9.95
CA LYS A 70 0.15 13.43 -8.78
C LYS A 70 1.09 14.26 -7.91
N LEU A 71 1.94 15.08 -8.53
CA LEU A 71 2.85 16.00 -7.82
C LEU A 71 2.06 17.06 -7.07
N GLN A 72 1.08 17.67 -7.73
CA GLN A 72 0.22 18.69 -7.13
C GLN A 72 -0.40 18.23 -5.81
N LYS A 73 -0.87 16.99 -5.72
CA LYS A 73 -1.44 16.44 -4.47
C LYS A 73 -0.43 16.37 -3.32
N ILE A 74 0.84 16.18 -3.62
CA ILE A 74 1.92 16.14 -2.63
C ILE A 74 2.27 17.56 -2.20
N GLU A 75 2.41 18.48 -3.16
CA GLU A 75 2.74 19.89 -2.94
C GLU A 75 1.64 20.63 -2.15
N GLU A 76 0.36 20.37 -2.43
CA GLU A 76 -0.79 20.97 -1.71
C GLU A 76 -0.75 20.69 -0.19
N HIS A 77 -0.05 19.64 0.20
CA HIS A 77 0.16 19.29 1.60
C HIS A 77 1.50 19.78 2.15
N GLY A 78 2.28 20.53 1.38
CA GLY A 78 3.51 21.19 1.82
C GLY A 78 4.70 20.26 1.98
N ALA A 79 4.65 19.05 1.43
CA ALA A 79 5.82 18.18 1.38
C ALA A 79 6.80 18.67 0.31
N GLU A 80 8.09 18.56 0.60
CA GLU A 80 9.16 18.83 -0.35
C GLU A 80 9.27 17.73 -1.39
N ILE A 81 9.24 18.09 -2.67
CA ILE A 81 9.47 17.13 -3.77
C ILE A 81 10.90 17.20 -4.22
N VAL A 82 11.59 16.06 -4.21
CA VAL A 82 12.93 15.91 -4.78
C VAL A 82 12.82 15.05 -6.05
N PRO A 83 13.04 15.64 -7.24
CA PRO A 83 12.96 14.92 -8.50
C PRO A 83 14.11 13.90 -8.63
N THR A 84 13.82 12.77 -9.25
CA THR A 84 14.77 11.68 -9.46
C THR A 84 14.36 10.84 -10.68
N THR A 85 15.15 9.84 -11.03
CA THR A 85 14.73 8.83 -12.00
C THR A 85 14.03 7.65 -11.30
N VAL A 86 13.36 6.79 -12.08
CA VAL A 86 12.73 5.58 -11.55
C VAL A 86 13.77 4.65 -10.92
N GLU A 87 14.96 4.56 -11.53
CA GLU A 87 16.07 3.69 -11.15
C GLU A 87 16.77 4.19 -9.88
N GLU A 88 16.98 5.52 -9.78
CA GLU A 88 17.76 6.12 -8.70
C GLU A 88 16.95 6.48 -7.45
N ARG A 89 15.62 6.41 -7.52
CA ARG A 89 14.73 6.88 -6.44
C ARG A 89 15.01 6.27 -5.07
N PHE A 90 15.36 4.99 -5.01
CA PHE A 90 15.66 4.32 -3.75
C PHE A 90 17.03 4.70 -3.20
N LYS A 91 18.03 4.84 -4.09
CA LYS A 91 19.36 5.32 -3.71
C LYS A 91 19.30 6.77 -3.21
N LEU A 92 18.53 7.62 -3.87
CA LEU A 92 18.32 8.99 -3.40
C LEU A 92 17.64 9.01 -2.03
N GLN A 93 16.63 8.19 -1.83
CA GLN A 93 15.95 8.06 -0.53
C GLN A 93 16.92 7.65 0.58
N GLU A 94 17.81 6.69 0.34
CA GLU A 94 18.85 6.26 1.27
C GLU A 94 19.84 7.39 1.56
N SER A 95 20.29 8.12 0.55
CA SER A 95 21.18 9.28 0.72
C SER A 95 20.54 10.38 1.56
N LEU A 96 19.23 10.64 1.38
CA LEU A 96 18.51 11.62 2.19
C LEU A 96 18.37 11.19 3.65
N VAL A 97 18.22 9.89 3.91
CA VAL A 97 18.26 9.35 5.30
C VAL A 97 19.65 9.56 5.91
N GLU A 98 20.72 9.24 5.18
CA GLU A 98 22.10 9.37 5.67
C GLU A 98 22.51 10.83 5.89
N GLU A 99 22.16 11.73 4.98
CA GLU A 99 22.57 13.13 5.00
C GLU A 99 21.79 13.97 6.02
N PHE A 100 20.46 13.77 6.10
CA PHE A 100 19.57 14.62 6.90
C PHE A 100 18.99 13.93 8.12
N GLY A 101 19.24 12.66 8.35
CA GLY A 101 18.66 11.89 9.45
C GLY A 101 17.17 11.63 9.32
N TYR A 102 16.59 11.76 8.12
CA TYR A 102 15.16 11.53 7.92
C TYR A 102 14.76 10.11 8.26
N THR A 103 13.58 9.96 8.85
CA THR A 103 12.99 8.62 9.05
C THR A 103 12.31 8.15 7.77
N LEU A 104 12.70 6.99 7.28
CA LEU A 104 12.08 6.36 6.12
C LEU A 104 10.67 5.85 6.46
N ILE A 105 9.69 6.26 5.66
CA ILE A 105 8.32 5.72 5.70
C ILE A 105 8.08 4.90 4.42
N PRO A 106 8.30 3.58 4.46
CA PRO A 106 8.17 2.72 3.28
C PRO A 106 6.70 2.46 2.93
N PRO A 107 6.37 2.15 1.67
CA PRO A 107 4.99 1.98 1.23
C PRO A 107 4.29 0.72 1.75
N PHE A 108 5.03 -0.26 2.27
CA PHE A 108 4.47 -1.55 2.71
C PHE A 108 5.38 -2.38 3.64
N ASN A 109 6.71 -2.41 3.47
CA ASN A 109 7.62 -3.33 4.16
C ASN A 109 8.02 -2.85 5.58
N ASP A 110 7.03 -2.50 6.38
CA ASP A 110 7.18 -2.02 7.76
C ASP A 110 5.99 -2.50 8.61
N TYR A 111 6.25 -3.03 9.80
CA TYR A 111 5.21 -3.53 10.71
C TYR A 111 4.26 -2.42 11.18
N ARG A 112 4.73 -1.17 11.35
CA ARG A 112 3.90 -0.02 11.72
C ARG A 112 2.91 0.31 10.61
N ILE A 113 3.36 0.23 9.34
CA ILE A 113 2.51 0.40 8.16
C ILE A 113 1.46 -0.71 8.10
N MET A 114 1.88 -1.98 8.23
CA MET A 114 0.96 -3.12 8.21
C MET A 114 -0.07 -3.06 9.33
N ALA A 115 0.34 -2.72 10.55
CA ALA A 115 -0.56 -2.59 11.69
C ALA A 115 -1.67 -1.54 11.45
N GLY A 116 -1.32 -0.38 10.86
CA GLY A 116 -2.31 0.61 10.48
C GLY A 116 -3.29 0.10 9.41
N GLN A 117 -2.80 -0.65 8.41
CA GLN A 117 -3.66 -1.29 7.40
C GLN A 117 -4.55 -2.39 8.01
N GLY A 118 -4.06 -3.06 9.06
CA GLY A 118 -4.82 -4.10 9.79
C GLY A 118 -6.12 -3.59 10.41
N THR A 119 -6.21 -2.30 10.72
CA THR A 119 -7.46 -1.69 11.22
C THR A 119 -8.64 -1.88 10.27
N ILE A 120 -8.38 -2.04 8.98
CA ILE A 120 -9.41 -2.39 7.98
C ILE A 120 -10.03 -3.75 8.30
N GLY A 121 -9.21 -4.74 8.64
CA GLY A 121 -9.67 -6.08 9.00
C GLY A 121 -10.55 -6.05 10.26
N LEU A 122 -10.14 -5.32 11.29
CA LEU A 122 -10.93 -5.15 12.52
C LEU A 122 -12.28 -4.49 12.23
N GLU A 123 -12.30 -3.41 11.44
CA GLU A 123 -13.54 -2.73 11.04
C GLU A 123 -14.45 -3.64 10.19
N ILE A 124 -13.90 -4.50 9.33
CA ILE A 124 -14.69 -5.46 8.56
C ILE A 124 -15.39 -6.45 9.50
N LEU A 125 -14.67 -7.02 10.48
CA LEU A 125 -15.26 -7.94 11.46
C LEU A 125 -16.36 -7.28 12.30
N GLU A 126 -16.21 -6.01 12.64
CA GLU A 126 -17.23 -5.23 13.36
C GLU A 126 -18.45 -4.93 12.49
N GLN A 127 -18.23 -4.48 11.24
CA GLN A 127 -19.27 -4.04 10.32
C GLN A 127 -20.03 -5.20 9.66
N LEU A 128 -19.38 -6.37 9.52
CA LEU A 128 -19.93 -7.58 8.92
C LEU A 128 -19.51 -8.81 9.74
N PRO A 129 -20.13 -9.05 10.92
CA PRO A 129 -19.74 -10.15 11.83
C PRO A 129 -19.83 -11.55 11.21
N ASP A 130 -20.68 -11.73 10.20
CA ASP A 130 -20.88 -13.01 9.50
C ASP A 130 -20.06 -13.12 8.21
N VAL A 131 -18.96 -12.38 8.06
CA VAL A 131 -18.10 -12.48 6.90
C VAL A 131 -17.39 -13.83 6.86
N ASP A 132 -17.46 -14.51 5.70
CA ASP A 132 -16.77 -15.80 5.48
C ASP A 132 -15.45 -15.62 4.71
N HIS A 133 -15.42 -14.69 3.76
CA HIS A 133 -14.32 -14.49 2.83
C HIS A 133 -13.98 -13.02 2.66
N ILE A 134 -12.68 -12.68 2.75
CA ILE A 134 -12.17 -11.33 2.46
C ILE A 134 -11.17 -11.42 1.30
N PHE A 135 -11.44 -10.71 0.21
CA PHE A 135 -10.56 -10.59 -0.94
C PHE A 135 -9.79 -9.28 -0.88
N VAL A 136 -8.46 -9.35 -0.97
CA VAL A 136 -7.58 -8.20 -0.79
C VAL A 136 -6.63 -8.07 -1.98
N PRO A 137 -6.58 -6.92 -2.68
CA PRO A 137 -5.60 -6.69 -3.74
C PRO A 137 -4.19 -6.63 -3.16
N ALA A 138 -3.24 -7.29 -3.81
CA ALA A 138 -1.88 -7.44 -3.33
C ALA A 138 -0.83 -6.90 -4.31
N SER A 139 -0.07 -5.89 -3.87
CA SER A 139 1.15 -5.40 -4.51
C SER A 139 2.37 -5.83 -3.71
N GLY A 140 2.97 -4.94 -2.94
CA GLY A 140 4.06 -5.28 -2.02
C GLY A 140 3.63 -6.04 -0.76
N GLY A 141 2.33 -6.11 -0.47
CA GLY A 141 1.76 -6.94 0.60
C GLY A 141 1.39 -6.22 1.90
N GLY A 142 1.58 -4.90 2.01
CA GLY A 142 1.29 -4.17 3.25
C GLY A 142 -0.18 -4.20 3.66
N LEU A 143 -1.10 -4.12 2.69
CA LEU A 143 -2.54 -4.18 2.94
C LEU A 143 -2.96 -5.58 3.39
N ILE A 144 -2.64 -6.58 2.57
CA ILE A 144 -3.04 -7.96 2.85
C ILE A 144 -2.36 -8.50 4.11
N GLY A 145 -1.08 -8.16 4.35
CA GLY A 145 -0.37 -8.53 5.56
C GLY A 145 -1.03 -7.98 6.81
N GLY A 146 -1.40 -6.70 6.81
CA GLY A 146 -2.11 -6.07 7.92
C GLY A 146 -3.49 -6.68 8.15
N ILE A 147 -4.33 -6.78 7.10
CA ILE A 147 -5.68 -7.34 7.20
C ILE A 147 -5.64 -8.80 7.66
N SER A 148 -4.79 -9.62 7.04
CA SER A 148 -4.73 -11.05 7.36
C SER A 148 -4.30 -11.29 8.80
N THR A 149 -3.28 -10.57 9.30
CA THR A 149 -2.88 -10.64 10.69
C THR A 149 -4.04 -10.25 11.62
N ALA A 150 -4.64 -9.08 11.42
CA ALA A 150 -5.70 -8.59 12.30
C ALA A 150 -6.91 -9.52 12.33
N VAL A 151 -7.30 -10.07 11.18
CA VAL A 151 -8.46 -10.99 11.10
C VAL A 151 -8.14 -12.34 11.71
N LYS A 152 -7.01 -12.97 11.34
CA LYS A 152 -6.67 -14.32 11.79
C LYS A 152 -6.32 -14.38 13.29
N GLU A 153 -5.76 -13.33 13.85
CA GLU A 153 -5.55 -13.22 15.31
C GLU A 153 -6.87 -12.95 16.07
N SER A 154 -7.92 -12.50 15.37
CA SER A 154 -9.24 -12.29 15.96
C SER A 154 -10.17 -13.50 15.80
N THR A 155 -10.07 -14.24 14.68
CA THR A 155 -10.90 -15.40 14.38
C THR A 155 -10.28 -16.29 13.31
N ASP A 156 -10.47 -17.61 13.43
CA ASP A 156 -10.05 -18.62 12.47
C ASP A 156 -11.11 -18.93 11.38
N LYS A 157 -12.32 -18.38 11.53
CA LYS A 157 -13.47 -18.68 10.65
C LYS A 157 -13.37 -18.03 9.29
N VAL A 158 -12.74 -16.84 9.20
CA VAL A 158 -12.70 -16.03 7.99
C VAL A 158 -11.55 -16.45 7.09
N LYS A 159 -11.82 -16.64 5.79
CA LYS A 159 -10.81 -16.95 4.78
C LYS A 159 -10.30 -15.67 4.11
N ILE A 160 -8.98 -15.54 4.02
CA ILE A 160 -8.31 -14.39 3.40
C ILE A 160 -7.75 -14.81 2.04
N HIS A 161 -8.13 -14.06 1.01
CA HIS A 161 -7.74 -14.29 -0.37
C HIS A 161 -6.94 -13.10 -0.90
N GLY A 162 -5.70 -13.34 -1.31
CA GLY A 162 -4.93 -12.35 -2.07
C GLY A 162 -5.35 -12.35 -3.54
N VAL A 163 -5.40 -11.16 -4.14
CA VAL A 163 -5.70 -11.00 -5.57
C VAL A 163 -4.62 -10.15 -6.20
N GLU A 164 -4.02 -10.63 -7.29
CA GLU A 164 -2.98 -9.91 -8.03
C GLU A 164 -3.17 -10.05 -9.55
N PRO A 165 -2.63 -9.11 -10.36
CA PRO A 165 -2.70 -9.22 -11.81
C PRO A 165 -1.97 -10.46 -12.33
N ALA A 166 -2.55 -11.19 -13.29
CA ALA A 166 -1.91 -12.34 -13.93
C ALA A 166 -0.58 -11.96 -14.63
N ASN A 167 -0.46 -10.70 -15.06
CA ASN A 167 0.76 -10.17 -15.65
C ASN A 167 1.85 -9.83 -14.62
N LEU A 168 1.54 -9.93 -13.31
CA LEU A 168 2.45 -9.62 -12.20
C LEU A 168 2.22 -10.53 -10.98
N PRO A 169 2.35 -11.86 -11.12
CA PRO A 169 1.96 -12.85 -10.11
C PRO A 169 3.04 -13.06 -9.03
N LYS A 170 3.54 -11.98 -8.41
CA LYS A 170 4.68 -12.02 -7.49
C LYS A 170 4.44 -12.83 -6.22
N PHE A 171 3.25 -12.77 -5.63
CA PHE A 171 2.93 -13.60 -4.47
C PHE A 171 2.70 -15.06 -4.85
N SER A 172 1.97 -15.30 -5.93
CA SER A 172 1.72 -16.66 -6.42
C SER A 172 3.02 -17.39 -6.74
N GLU A 173 3.97 -16.74 -7.44
CA GLU A 173 5.27 -17.34 -7.73
C GLU A 173 6.15 -17.47 -6.48
N SER A 174 6.17 -16.49 -5.59
CA SER A 174 6.93 -16.56 -4.35
C SER A 174 6.42 -17.68 -3.42
N LEU A 175 5.11 -17.83 -3.28
CA LEU A 175 4.50 -18.90 -2.48
C LEU A 175 4.76 -20.28 -3.06
N LYS A 176 4.67 -20.42 -4.39
CA LYS A 176 4.99 -21.67 -5.11
C LYS A 176 6.46 -22.09 -4.94
N ASN A 177 7.37 -21.12 -4.97
CA ASN A 177 8.80 -21.35 -4.82
C ASN A 177 9.26 -21.48 -3.35
N GLY A 178 8.42 -21.04 -2.39
CA GLY A 178 8.75 -21.00 -0.97
C GLY A 178 9.71 -19.87 -0.57
N GLU A 179 10.07 -18.99 -1.50
CA GLU A 179 10.99 -17.87 -1.31
C GLU A 179 10.56 -16.63 -2.08
N LEU A 180 11.10 -15.46 -1.69
CA LEU A 180 10.87 -14.22 -2.41
C LEU A 180 11.33 -14.35 -3.86
N THR A 181 10.39 -14.25 -4.79
CA THR A 181 10.63 -14.37 -6.22
C THR A 181 10.27 -13.06 -6.92
N GLN A 182 11.26 -12.47 -7.60
CA GLN A 182 11.02 -11.34 -8.49
C GLN A 182 10.43 -11.84 -9.80
N VAL A 183 9.37 -11.18 -10.24
CA VAL A 183 8.70 -11.48 -11.52
C VAL A 183 8.96 -10.39 -12.56
N GLU A 184 8.87 -10.76 -13.83
CA GLU A 184 8.90 -9.80 -14.93
C GLU A 184 7.61 -8.98 -14.94
N ASN A 185 7.73 -7.66 -15.12
CA ASN A 185 6.57 -6.79 -15.33
C ASN A 185 6.13 -6.85 -16.81
N LYS A 186 5.09 -7.62 -17.08
CA LYS A 186 4.50 -7.76 -18.42
C LYS A 186 3.45 -6.67 -18.72
N GLY A 187 3.36 -5.66 -17.86
CA GLY A 187 2.39 -4.59 -17.95
C GLY A 187 1.04 -4.94 -17.33
N THR A 188 0.50 -4.03 -16.54
CA THR A 188 -0.85 -4.12 -15.97
C THR A 188 -1.47 -2.73 -15.93
N ILE A 189 -2.79 -2.66 -16.12
CA ILE A 189 -3.55 -1.42 -15.94
C ILE A 189 -3.74 -1.08 -14.45
N ALA A 190 -3.55 -2.05 -13.55
CA ALA A 190 -3.62 -1.84 -12.11
C ALA A 190 -2.35 -1.13 -11.61
N ASP A 191 -2.26 0.20 -11.81
CA ASP A 191 -1.08 1.02 -11.49
C ASP A 191 -0.74 1.06 -9.99
N GLY A 192 -1.71 0.79 -9.13
CA GLY A 192 -1.51 0.59 -7.70
C GLY A 192 -0.86 -0.75 -7.31
N LEU A 193 -0.73 -1.72 -8.24
CA LEU A 193 -0.26 -3.09 -7.97
C LEU A 193 1.04 -3.47 -8.70
N VAL A 194 1.89 -2.51 -9.02
CA VAL A 194 3.07 -2.66 -9.90
C VAL A 194 4.36 -3.17 -9.24
N SER A 195 4.36 -3.50 -7.95
CA SER A 195 5.53 -4.12 -7.31
C SER A 195 5.86 -5.46 -8.00
N ILE A 196 7.13 -5.66 -8.35
CA ILE A 196 7.62 -6.87 -9.03
C ILE A 196 8.05 -7.97 -8.06
N ILE A 197 8.12 -7.66 -6.77
CA ILE A 197 8.50 -8.58 -5.70
C ILE A 197 7.70 -8.24 -4.44
N PRO A 198 7.29 -9.20 -3.60
CA PRO A 198 6.72 -8.93 -2.30
C PRO A 198 7.71 -8.24 -1.35
N GLY A 199 7.23 -7.49 -0.38
CA GLY A 199 8.07 -7.08 0.74
C GLY A 199 8.45 -8.29 1.60
N GLU A 200 9.69 -8.33 2.10
CA GLU A 200 10.20 -9.45 2.89
C GLU A 200 9.35 -9.74 4.13
N LYS A 201 9.11 -8.71 4.95
CA LYS A 201 8.27 -8.83 6.15
C LYS A 201 6.82 -9.21 5.80
N ASN A 202 6.32 -8.68 4.69
CA ASN A 202 4.97 -8.97 4.20
C ASN A 202 4.83 -10.41 3.73
N PHE A 203 5.84 -10.95 3.05
CA PHE A 203 5.84 -12.32 2.57
C PHE A 203 5.79 -13.33 3.73
N GLN A 204 6.59 -13.12 4.78
CA GLN A 204 6.57 -13.94 5.99
C GLN A 204 5.18 -13.98 6.64
N ILE A 205 4.50 -12.84 6.71
CA ILE A 205 3.13 -12.76 7.23
C ILE A 205 2.14 -13.48 6.31
N VAL A 206 2.23 -13.21 5.01
CA VAL A 206 1.33 -13.81 4.01
C VAL A 206 1.41 -15.33 4.01
N GLN A 207 2.61 -15.92 4.14
CA GLN A 207 2.79 -17.37 4.25
C GLN A 207 2.03 -17.99 5.42
N ASN A 208 1.87 -17.26 6.52
CA ASN A 208 1.24 -17.76 7.73
C ASN A 208 -0.27 -17.48 7.81
N TYR A 209 -0.75 -16.37 7.22
CA TYR A 209 -2.09 -15.84 7.49
C TYR A 209 -3.02 -15.77 6.27
N VAL A 210 -2.52 -15.95 5.05
CA VAL A 210 -3.35 -15.89 3.84
C VAL A 210 -3.68 -17.28 3.34
N ASP A 211 -4.97 -17.56 3.15
CA ASP A 211 -5.43 -18.90 2.78
C ASP A 211 -5.15 -19.23 1.30
N THR A 212 -5.34 -18.28 0.38
CA THR A 212 -5.13 -18.50 -1.06
C THR A 212 -4.74 -17.21 -1.78
N PHE A 213 -4.11 -17.37 -2.94
CA PHE A 213 -3.90 -16.29 -3.92
C PHE A 213 -4.59 -16.60 -5.24
N HIS A 214 -5.13 -15.56 -5.86
CA HIS A 214 -5.78 -15.60 -7.17
C HIS A 214 -5.11 -14.60 -8.10
N THR A 215 -4.88 -15.02 -9.34
CA THR A 215 -4.47 -14.12 -10.41
C THR A 215 -5.66 -13.74 -11.26
N VAL A 216 -5.76 -12.48 -11.67
CA VAL A 216 -6.85 -11.98 -12.52
C VAL A 216 -6.31 -11.36 -13.80
N SER A 217 -7.00 -11.58 -14.93
CA SER A 217 -6.61 -11.01 -16.21
C SER A 217 -6.90 -9.49 -16.25
N GLU A 218 -6.24 -8.80 -17.18
CA GLU A 218 -6.47 -7.37 -17.44
C GLU A 218 -7.94 -7.08 -17.83
N GLU A 219 -8.57 -8.01 -18.57
CA GLU A 219 -9.99 -7.93 -18.92
C GLU A 219 -10.91 -8.05 -17.71
N ALA A 220 -10.58 -8.95 -16.76
CA ALA A 220 -11.32 -9.10 -15.53
C ALA A 220 -11.19 -7.84 -14.64
N ILE A 221 -10.00 -7.22 -14.58
CA ILE A 221 -9.78 -5.96 -13.87
C ILE A 221 -10.65 -4.84 -14.46
N LYS A 222 -10.64 -4.66 -15.77
CA LYS A 222 -11.50 -3.69 -16.48
C LYS A 222 -12.98 -3.94 -16.22
N MET A 223 -13.40 -5.21 -16.27
CA MET A 223 -14.79 -5.58 -16.01
C MET A 223 -15.18 -5.25 -14.57
N GLY A 224 -14.33 -5.56 -13.59
CA GLY A 224 -14.54 -5.24 -12.19
C GLY A 224 -14.73 -3.74 -11.97
N GLN A 225 -13.84 -2.90 -12.52
CA GLN A 225 -13.97 -1.44 -12.43
C GLN A 225 -15.27 -0.95 -13.09
N LYS A 226 -15.63 -1.49 -14.28
CA LYS A 226 -16.89 -1.15 -14.95
C LYS A 226 -18.10 -1.49 -14.08
N LEU A 227 -18.14 -2.66 -13.45
CA LEU A 227 -19.21 -3.06 -12.56
C LEU A 227 -19.31 -2.13 -11.35
N MET A 228 -18.18 -1.79 -10.72
CA MET A 228 -18.14 -0.84 -9.59
C MET A 228 -18.73 0.51 -10.01
N LEU A 229 -18.32 1.04 -11.15
CA LEU A 229 -18.82 2.34 -11.63
C LEU A 229 -20.29 2.28 -12.08
N MET A 230 -20.67 1.29 -12.89
CA MET A 230 -21.99 1.26 -13.54
C MET A 230 -23.09 0.77 -12.61
N GLU A 231 -22.82 -0.27 -11.81
CA GLU A 231 -23.82 -0.91 -10.95
C GLU A 231 -23.81 -0.34 -9.54
N ALA A 232 -22.63 -0.24 -8.91
CA ALA A 232 -22.51 0.26 -7.55
C ALA A 232 -22.38 1.79 -7.45
N LYS A 233 -22.14 2.50 -8.57
CA LYS A 233 -21.88 3.95 -8.65
C LYS A 233 -20.67 4.38 -7.79
N ILE A 234 -19.69 3.50 -7.67
CA ILE A 234 -18.46 3.71 -6.91
C ILE A 234 -17.31 3.87 -7.88
N LEU A 235 -16.63 5.03 -7.81
CA LEU A 235 -15.40 5.27 -8.56
C LEU A 235 -14.21 4.71 -7.78
N THR A 236 -13.53 3.73 -8.37
CA THR A 236 -12.31 3.13 -7.82
C THR A 236 -11.11 3.42 -8.72
N GLU A 237 -9.91 3.37 -8.16
CA GLU A 237 -8.70 3.16 -8.97
C GLU A 237 -8.74 1.76 -9.62
N ILE A 238 -7.97 1.61 -10.68
CA ILE A 238 -7.80 0.30 -11.34
C ILE A 238 -6.75 -0.50 -10.58
#